data_f48f13c88332746e8c416e39bf0969f1
#
_entry.id   f48f13c88332746e8c416e39bf0969f1
#
_cell.length_a   1.000
_cell.length_b   1.000
_cell.length_c   1.000
_cell.angle_alpha   90.00
_cell.angle_beta   90.00
_cell.angle_gamma   90.00
#
_symmetry.space_group_name_H-M   'P 1'
#
loop_
_entity.id
_entity.type
_entity.pdbx_description
1 polymer ?
#
loop_
_entity_poly.entity_id
_entity_poly.type
_entity_poly.pdbx_seq_one_letter_code
_entity_poly.pdbx_strand_id
1 'polypeptide(L)'
;MAALALARVGLRQAHLLGGRRRRFLSLGVTHLSQESVEPNPADLKYPGIVESTEEYKFVERLIPASRVPEPPKHDTYPTPCGWRPPQDPPPALPYFVRRSRMHNVPVYKETTHGCRKMTLIRRIEGDIWALEKEVKEFLTELSGRTPATQVNEVASFILIKGYFDEELKQWLMDKGF
;
A
#
# COMPACT_ATOMS: atom_id res chain seq x y z
N MET A 1 6.17 24.56 -47.33
CA MET A 1 6.69 25.88 -46.98
C MET A 1 6.21 26.26 -45.60
N ALA A 2 7.18 26.61 -44.75
CA ALA A 2 7.10 27.41 -43.53
C ALA A 2 6.31 26.81 -42.34
N ALA A 3 6.75 26.86 -41.11
CA ALA A 3 8.04 27.22 -40.48
C ALA A 3 7.98 26.75 -39.02
N LEU A 4 9.11 26.32 -38.53
CA LEU A 4 9.42 26.01 -37.12
C LEU A 4 9.19 27.22 -36.23
N ALA A 5 8.72 26.97 -35.01
CA ALA A 5 8.94 27.86 -33.88
C ALA A 5 9.39 27.02 -32.64
N LEU A 6 10.69 26.99 -32.44
CA LEU A 6 11.37 26.52 -31.23
C LEU A 6 11.28 27.59 -30.15
N ALA A 7 10.62 27.31 -29.04
CA ALA A 7 10.73 28.11 -27.82
C ALA A 7 11.69 27.43 -26.85
N ARG A 8 12.92 27.94 -26.80
CA ARG A 8 13.93 27.67 -25.75
C ARG A 8 13.53 28.40 -24.49
N VAL A 9 13.23 27.66 -23.44
CA VAL A 9 13.19 28.22 -22.07
C VAL A 9 14.55 28.01 -21.42
N GLY A 10 15.25 29.12 -21.21
CA GLY A 10 16.57 29.13 -20.62
C GLY A 10 16.52 28.97 -19.10
N LEU A 11 17.28 28.03 -18.59
CA LEU A 11 17.66 27.90 -17.19
C LEU A 11 18.54 29.09 -16.80
N ARG A 12 18.10 29.92 -15.88
CA ARG A 12 18.97 30.90 -15.20
C ARG A 12 19.40 30.29 -13.86
N GLN A 13 20.65 29.88 -13.80
CA GLN A 13 21.37 29.68 -12.55
C GLN A 13 21.65 31.03 -11.92
N ALA A 14 21.20 31.26 -10.70
CA ALA A 14 21.58 32.36 -9.86
C ALA A 14 22.63 31.89 -8.84
N HIS A 15 23.90 32.15 -9.13
CA HIS A 15 24.95 32.12 -8.13
C HIS A 15 24.81 33.36 -7.25
N LEU A 16 24.58 33.19 -5.97
CA LEU A 16 24.74 34.24 -4.97
C LEU A 16 25.81 33.81 -3.97
N LEU A 17 27.04 34.21 -4.29
CA LEU A 17 28.14 34.37 -3.34
C LEU A 17 27.95 35.72 -2.65
N GLY A 18 27.70 35.70 -1.36
CA GLY A 18 27.60 36.92 -0.54
C GLY A 18 28.08 36.65 0.87
N GLY A 19 29.41 36.48 1.01
CA GLY A 19 30.05 36.45 2.32
C GLY A 19 30.04 37.81 2.98
N ARG A 20 29.16 38.05 3.92
CA ARG A 20 29.25 39.21 4.84
C ARG A 20 30.08 38.84 6.07
N ARG A 21 31.34 39.27 6.09
CA ARG A 21 32.16 39.33 7.31
C ARG A 21 31.52 40.33 8.28
N ARG A 22 30.94 39.86 9.36
CA ARG A 22 30.54 40.69 10.49
C ARG A 22 31.78 41.01 11.32
N ARG A 23 32.19 42.27 11.34
CA ARG A 23 33.19 42.81 12.29
C ARG A 23 32.56 42.77 13.68
N PHE A 24 33.16 41.99 14.57
CA PHE A 24 32.85 42.07 16.00
C PHE A 24 33.48 43.35 16.55
N LEU A 25 32.65 44.30 16.91
CA LEU A 25 33.03 45.40 17.76
C LEU A 25 33.00 44.91 19.20
N SER A 26 34.16 44.85 19.85
CA SER A 26 34.26 44.56 21.28
C SER A 26 33.76 45.79 22.03
N LEU A 27 32.56 45.72 22.54
CA LEU A 27 32.05 46.66 23.54
C LEU A 27 32.44 46.13 24.93
N GLY A 28 33.10 47.02 25.68
CA GLY A 28 33.61 46.74 26.99
C GLY A 28 32.53 46.22 27.96
N VAL A 29 32.84 45.15 28.61
CA VAL A 29 32.01 44.55 29.66
C VAL A 29 32.15 45.38 30.90
N THR A 30 31.17 46.24 31.20
CA THR A 30 30.98 46.75 32.55
C THR A 30 30.42 45.63 33.43
N HIS A 31 31.21 45.22 34.40
CA HIS A 31 30.85 44.25 35.41
C HIS A 31 29.73 44.80 36.30
N LEU A 32 28.48 44.58 35.87
CA LEU A 32 27.34 44.69 36.76
C LEU A 32 27.24 43.40 37.55
N SER A 33 27.41 43.51 38.86
CA SER A 33 27.15 42.42 39.80
C SER A 33 25.70 42.02 39.66
N GLN A 34 25.45 40.90 38.93
CA GLN A 34 24.15 40.24 38.97
C GLN A 34 24.06 39.53 40.31
N GLU A 35 23.26 40.10 41.22
CA GLU A 35 22.71 39.36 42.33
C GLU A 35 21.98 38.14 41.70
N SER A 36 22.48 36.94 42.01
CA SER A 36 21.83 35.70 41.69
C SER A 36 20.55 35.58 42.53
N VAL A 37 19.46 36.12 41.99
CA VAL A 37 18.13 35.81 42.53
C VAL A 37 17.91 34.32 42.26
N GLU A 38 18.02 33.52 43.30
CA GLU A 38 17.62 32.10 43.18
C GLU A 38 16.15 32.07 42.79
N PRO A 39 15.80 31.35 41.68
CA PRO A 39 14.43 31.27 41.25
C PRO A 39 13.58 30.58 42.32
N ASN A 40 12.51 31.26 42.73
CA ASN A 40 11.57 30.74 43.71
C ASN A 40 11.05 29.36 43.22
N PRO A 41 11.10 28.29 44.04
CA PRO A 41 10.67 26.94 43.62
C PRO A 41 9.22 26.87 43.13
N ALA A 42 8.39 27.91 43.42
CA ALA A 42 7.05 28.05 42.89
C ALA A 42 6.98 28.51 41.42
N ASP A 43 8.06 29.14 40.92
CA ASP A 43 8.14 29.64 39.54
C ASP A 43 8.86 28.67 38.56
N LEU A 44 9.33 27.54 39.05
CA LEU A 44 9.87 26.46 38.26
C LEU A 44 8.75 25.79 37.45
N LYS A 45 8.45 26.37 36.30
CA LYS A 45 7.58 25.76 35.31
C LYS A 45 8.34 24.60 34.68
N TYR A 46 8.15 23.39 35.24
CA TYR A 46 8.72 22.20 34.64
C TYR A 46 8.29 22.13 33.17
N PRO A 47 9.20 21.89 32.23
CA PRO A 47 8.82 21.69 30.85
C PRO A 47 7.86 20.50 30.79
N GLY A 48 6.69 20.71 30.17
CA GLY A 48 5.74 19.63 29.97
C GLY A 48 6.34 18.51 29.11
N ILE A 49 5.61 17.43 28.94
CA ILE A 49 5.99 16.35 28.07
C ILE A 49 6.06 16.92 26.65
N VAL A 50 7.25 16.86 26.05
CA VAL A 50 7.47 17.24 24.63
C VAL A 50 7.46 15.95 23.82
N GLU A 51 6.45 15.82 22.97
CA GLU A 51 6.39 14.69 22.02
C GLU A 51 7.24 15.02 20.79
N SER A 52 8.18 14.14 20.50
CA SER A 52 8.98 14.21 19.27
C SER A 52 8.73 12.97 18.42
N THR A 53 8.36 13.16 17.17
CA THR A 53 8.18 12.08 16.19
C THR A 53 9.41 11.88 15.30
N GLU A 54 10.40 12.78 15.38
CA GLU A 54 11.59 12.74 14.50
C GLU A 54 12.46 11.50 14.72
N GLU A 55 12.52 11.01 15.94
CA GLU A 55 13.32 9.85 16.31
C GLU A 55 12.67 8.53 15.88
N TYR A 56 11.37 8.53 15.58
CA TYR A 56 10.64 7.32 15.15
C TYR A 56 11.22 6.69 13.90
N LYS A 57 11.82 7.47 13.01
CA LYS A 57 12.54 6.96 11.82
C LYS A 57 13.64 5.93 12.15
N PHE A 58 14.24 6.03 13.32
CA PHE A 58 15.26 5.05 13.76
C PHE A 58 14.60 3.76 14.26
N VAL A 59 13.44 3.86 14.90
CA VAL A 59 12.64 2.71 15.32
C VAL A 59 12.05 1.99 14.11
N GLU A 60 11.56 2.72 13.11
CA GLU A 60 11.03 2.14 11.87
C GLU A 60 12.04 1.23 11.15
N ARG A 61 13.33 1.54 11.20
CA ARG A 61 14.39 0.70 10.62
C ARG A 61 14.51 -0.68 11.30
N LEU A 62 14.09 -0.78 12.56
CA LEU A 62 14.12 -2.03 13.34
C LEU A 62 12.85 -2.86 13.14
N ILE A 63 11.78 -2.26 12.63
CA ILE A 63 10.53 -2.95 12.35
C ILE A 63 10.69 -3.71 11.02
N PRO A 64 10.53 -5.04 11.00
CA PRO A 64 10.61 -5.80 9.76
C PRO A 64 9.54 -5.34 8.78
N ALA A 65 9.87 -5.29 7.49
CA ALA A 65 8.95 -4.89 6.45
C ALA A 65 7.69 -5.78 6.46
N SER A 66 6.52 -5.17 6.67
CA SER A 66 5.23 -5.88 6.71
C SER A 66 4.68 -6.22 5.32
N ARG A 67 5.26 -5.66 4.27
CA ARG A 67 4.84 -5.84 2.88
C ARG A 67 5.97 -6.36 2.03
N VAL A 68 5.66 -7.28 1.15
CA VAL A 68 6.55 -7.70 0.08
C VAL A 68 6.71 -6.52 -0.89
N PRO A 69 7.92 -6.18 -1.36
CA PRO A 69 8.12 -5.14 -2.35
C PRO A 69 7.33 -5.43 -3.64
N GLU A 70 7.01 -4.38 -4.38
CA GLU A 70 6.32 -4.53 -5.65
C GLU A 70 7.14 -5.38 -6.63
N PRO A 71 6.50 -6.25 -7.41
CA PRO A 71 7.20 -7.08 -8.38
C PRO A 71 7.83 -6.21 -9.47
N PRO A 72 9.00 -6.59 -10.00
CA PRO A 72 9.61 -5.88 -11.10
C PRO A 72 8.71 -5.91 -12.35
N LYS A 73 8.72 -4.84 -13.11
CA LYS A 73 8.00 -4.79 -14.38
C LYS A 73 8.77 -5.59 -15.43
N HIS A 74 8.06 -6.42 -16.17
CA HIS A 74 8.60 -7.22 -17.28
C HIS A 74 8.02 -6.76 -18.61
N ASP A 75 8.78 -6.90 -19.68
CA ASP A 75 8.36 -6.50 -21.02
C ASP A 75 7.27 -7.43 -21.60
N THR A 76 7.27 -8.69 -21.17
CA THR A 76 6.32 -9.70 -21.65
C THR A 76 5.63 -10.44 -20.50
N TYR A 77 4.32 -10.66 -20.64
CA TYR A 77 3.49 -11.45 -19.72
C TYR A 77 2.75 -12.54 -20.50
N PRO A 78 2.49 -13.72 -19.88
CA PRO A 78 2.85 -14.13 -18.52
C PRO A 78 4.36 -14.33 -18.32
N THR A 79 4.82 -14.12 -17.08
CA THR A 79 6.19 -14.45 -16.68
C THR A 79 6.43 -15.96 -16.79
N PRO A 80 7.68 -16.46 -16.77
CA PRO A 80 7.96 -17.91 -16.78
C PRO A 80 7.26 -18.70 -15.66
N CYS A 81 6.92 -18.03 -14.54
CA CYS A 81 6.14 -18.61 -13.44
C CYS A 81 4.63 -18.58 -13.67
N GLY A 82 4.15 -18.06 -14.80
CA GLY A 82 2.72 -17.90 -15.10
C GLY A 82 2.05 -16.71 -14.41
N TRP A 83 2.80 -15.83 -13.75
CA TRP A 83 2.24 -14.66 -13.08
C TRP A 83 1.92 -13.55 -14.10
N ARG A 84 0.77 -12.90 -13.89
CA ARG A 84 0.33 -11.70 -14.62
C ARG A 84 0.05 -10.57 -13.64
N PRO A 85 0.40 -9.32 -13.96
CA PRO A 85 0.01 -8.18 -13.13
C PRO A 85 -1.51 -7.97 -13.17
N PRO A 86 -2.09 -7.32 -12.16
CA PRO A 86 -3.47 -6.85 -12.24
C PRO A 86 -3.60 -5.81 -13.35
N GLN A 87 -4.79 -5.68 -13.89
CA GLN A 87 -5.10 -4.66 -14.89
C GLN A 87 -5.09 -3.27 -14.23
N ASP A 88 -4.46 -2.32 -14.91
CA ASP A 88 -4.46 -0.91 -14.51
C ASP A 88 -4.98 -0.05 -15.68
N PRO A 89 -6.15 0.64 -15.57
CA PRO A 89 -7.00 0.75 -14.38
C PRO A 89 -7.77 -0.53 -14.04
N PRO A 90 -8.20 -0.70 -12.77
CA PRO A 90 -8.96 -1.88 -12.35
C PRO A 90 -10.30 -1.96 -13.10
N PRO A 91 -10.85 -3.17 -13.29
CA PRO A 91 -12.10 -3.35 -14.00
C PRO A 91 -13.26 -2.64 -13.28
N ALA A 92 -14.15 -1.99 -14.04
CA ALA A 92 -15.34 -1.31 -13.52
C ALA A 92 -16.45 -2.31 -13.16
N LEU A 93 -16.24 -3.07 -12.09
CA LEU A 93 -17.18 -4.07 -11.56
C LEU A 93 -17.72 -3.61 -10.20
N PRO A 94 -18.91 -4.08 -9.77
CA PRO A 94 -19.49 -3.72 -8.48
C PRO A 94 -18.68 -4.31 -7.30
N TYR A 95 -17.76 -5.22 -7.56
CA TYR A 95 -16.88 -5.85 -6.60
C TYR A 95 -15.42 -5.74 -7.04
N PHE A 96 -14.51 -5.86 -6.09
CA PHE A 96 -13.07 -5.90 -6.33
C PHE A 96 -12.43 -7.03 -5.52
N VAL A 97 -11.49 -7.77 -6.13
CA VAL A 97 -10.74 -8.84 -5.47
C VAL A 97 -9.30 -8.39 -5.28
N ARG A 98 -8.96 -8.01 -4.05
CA ARG A 98 -7.61 -7.52 -3.73
C ARG A 98 -6.62 -8.66 -3.69
N ARG A 99 -5.52 -8.57 -4.42
CA ARG A 99 -4.44 -9.56 -4.40
C ARG A 99 -3.83 -9.76 -3.00
N SER A 100 -3.22 -10.90 -2.78
CA SER A 100 -2.50 -11.24 -1.56
C SER A 100 -1.26 -10.33 -1.38
N ARG A 101 -0.59 -10.42 -0.21
CA ARG A 101 0.68 -9.72 0.02
C ARG A 101 1.78 -10.16 -0.96
N MET A 102 1.68 -11.36 -1.48
CA MET A 102 2.60 -11.95 -2.46
C MET A 102 2.18 -11.66 -3.91
N HIS A 103 1.26 -10.71 -4.13
CA HIS A 103 0.74 -10.31 -5.43
C HIS A 103 0.01 -11.41 -6.22
N ASN A 104 -0.43 -12.46 -5.55
CA ASN A 104 -1.19 -13.56 -6.14
C ASN A 104 -2.70 -13.38 -5.94
N VAL A 105 -3.49 -13.97 -6.84
CA VAL A 105 -4.95 -14.05 -6.70
C VAL A 105 -5.32 -14.84 -5.46
N PRO A 106 -6.20 -14.33 -4.57
CA PRO A 106 -6.46 -14.92 -3.26
C PRO A 106 -7.48 -16.07 -3.31
N VAL A 107 -7.22 -17.09 -4.11
CA VAL A 107 -8.01 -18.31 -4.21
C VAL A 107 -7.21 -19.47 -3.63
N TYR A 108 -7.79 -20.18 -2.67
CA TYR A 108 -7.11 -21.22 -1.90
C TYR A 108 -7.92 -22.52 -1.86
N LYS A 109 -7.20 -23.65 -1.88
CA LYS A 109 -7.77 -24.96 -1.55
C LYS A 109 -7.85 -25.11 -0.04
N GLU A 110 -9.00 -25.58 0.44
CA GLU A 110 -9.20 -25.89 1.85
C GLU A 110 -9.79 -27.29 1.96
N THR A 111 -9.27 -28.07 2.91
CA THR A 111 -9.82 -29.40 3.23
C THR A 111 -10.26 -29.41 4.68
N THR A 112 -11.55 -29.52 4.92
CA THR A 112 -12.13 -29.55 6.25
C THR A 112 -12.50 -30.97 6.63
N HIS A 113 -12.27 -31.38 7.87
CA HIS A 113 -12.60 -32.71 8.39
C HIS A 113 -12.00 -33.87 7.55
N GLY A 114 -10.84 -33.69 6.97
CA GLY A 114 -10.08 -34.69 6.23
C GLY A 114 -10.59 -35.04 4.83
N CYS A 115 -11.85 -34.83 4.53
CA CYS A 115 -12.44 -35.21 3.24
C CYS A 115 -13.30 -34.14 2.56
N ARG A 116 -13.73 -33.09 3.29
CA ARG A 116 -14.56 -32.04 2.72
C ARG A 116 -13.70 -31.05 1.92
N LYS A 117 -13.78 -31.17 0.62
CA LYS A 117 -13.05 -30.33 -0.33
C LYS A 117 -13.75 -28.99 -0.52
N MET A 118 -13.04 -27.89 -0.36
CA MET A 118 -13.58 -26.54 -0.48
C MET A 118 -12.59 -25.65 -1.25
N THR A 119 -13.12 -24.71 -1.99
CA THR A 119 -12.35 -23.59 -2.56
C THR A 119 -12.76 -22.30 -1.86
N LEU A 120 -11.79 -21.54 -1.44
CA LEU A 120 -11.97 -20.31 -0.68
C LEU A 120 -11.46 -19.11 -1.49
N ILE A 121 -12.32 -18.13 -1.75
CA ILE A 121 -11.96 -16.84 -2.31
C ILE A 121 -11.97 -15.82 -1.17
N ARG A 122 -10.89 -15.06 -0.99
CA ARG A 122 -10.74 -14.06 0.09
C ARG A 122 -10.51 -12.66 -0.46
N ARG A 123 -10.55 -11.67 0.45
CA ARG A 123 -10.25 -10.25 0.17
C ARG A 123 -11.15 -9.64 -0.90
N ILE A 124 -12.42 -9.91 -0.77
CA ILE A 124 -13.46 -9.36 -1.64
C ILE A 124 -13.89 -8.01 -1.05
N GLU A 125 -13.92 -6.98 -1.86
CA GLU A 125 -14.38 -5.64 -1.51
C GLU A 125 -15.57 -5.28 -2.41
N GLY A 126 -16.51 -4.51 -1.89
CA GLY A 126 -17.73 -4.16 -2.60
C GLY A 126 -18.83 -5.22 -2.48
N ASP A 127 -19.57 -5.46 -3.55
CA ASP A 127 -20.71 -6.37 -3.56
C ASP A 127 -20.27 -7.84 -3.72
N ILE A 128 -20.24 -8.54 -2.59
CA ILE A 128 -19.88 -9.96 -2.50
C ILE A 128 -20.91 -10.87 -3.21
N TRP A 129 -22.19 -10.46 -3.19
CA TRP A 129 -23.27 -11.25 -3.77
C TRP A 129 -23.24 -11.21 -5.30
N ALA A 130 -22.85 -10.08 -5.88
CA ALA A 130 -22.63 -9.99 -7.32
C ALA A 130 -21.53 -10.94 -7.77
N LEU A 131 -20.40 -10.97 -7.05
CA LEU A 131 -19.31 -11.91 -7.34
C LEU A 131 -19.78 -13.37 -7.19
N GLU A 132 -20.51 -13.68 -6.12
CA GLU A 132 -20.99 -15.04 -5.87
C GLU A 132 -21.90 -15.55 -6.99
N LYS A 133 -22.78 -14.69 -7.50
CA LYS A 133 -23.67 -15.00 -8.62
C LYS A 133 -22.87 -15.31 -9.89
N GLU A 134 -21.93 -14.47 -10.26
CA GLU A 134 -21.09 -14.71 -11.44
C GLU A 134 -20.23 -15.96 -11.31
N VAL A 135 -19.68 -16.21 -10.12
CA VAL A 135 -18.92 -17.45 -9.85
C VAL A 135 -19.79 -18.68 -9.97
N LYS A 136 -21.03 -18.63 -9.48
CA LYS A 136 -21.98 -19.74 -9.65
C LYS A 136 -22.31 -20.01 -11.11
N GLU A 137 -22.57 -18.96 -11.88
CA GLU A 137 -22.83 -19.04 -13.32
C GLU A 137 -21.64 -19.70 -14.04
N PHE A 138 -20.44 -19.20 -13.83
CA PHE A 138 -19.22 -19.75 -14.41
C PHE A 138 -18.98 -21.23 -14.05
N LEU A 139 -19.11 -21.58 -12.77
CA LEU A 139 -18.90 -22.95 -12.31
C LEU A 139 -20.03 -23.91 -12.76
N THR A 140 -21.22 -23.40 -12.98
CA THR A 140 -22.35 -24.20 -13.53
C THR A 140 -22.09 -24.53 -15.00
N GLU A 141 -21.56 -23.60 -15.78
CA GLU A 141 -21.14 -23.83 -17.15
C GLU A 141 -20.03 -24.88 -17.23
N LEU A 142 -19.07 -24.82 -16.32
CA LEU A 142 -17.91 -25.70 -16.31
C LEU A 142 -18.23 -27.12 -15.80
N SER A 143 -19.01 -27.24 -14.75
CA SER A 143 -19.28 -28.54 -14.09
C SER A 143 -20.65 -29.15 -14.39
N GLY A 144 -21.54 -28.42 -15.08
CA GLY A 144 -22.91 -28.82 -15.34
C GLY A 144 -23.81 -28.84 -14.09
N ARG A 145 -23.30 -28.41 -12.94
CA ARG A 145 -24.04 -28.36 -11.67
C ARG A 145 -23.70 -27.08 -10.92
N THR A 146 -24.72 -26.47 -10.32
CA THR A 146 -24.51 -25.34 -9.40
C THR A 146 -23.83 -25.82 -8.12
N PRO A 147 -22.60 -25.34 -7.82
CA PRO A 147 -21.93 -25.70 -6.58
C PRO A 147 -22.61 -25.03 -5.37
N ALA A 148 -22.57 -25.69 -4.22
CA ALA A 148 -23.01 -25.09 -2.99
C ALA A 148 -21.96 -24.05 -2.55
N THR A 149 -22.41 -22.83 -2.29
CA THR A 149 -21.59 -21.69 -1.86
C THR A 149 -22.02 -21.21 -0.48
N GLN A 150 -21.09 -20.65 0.25
CA GLN A 150 -21.32 -19.98 1.52
C GLN A 150 -20.61 -18.61 1.49
N VAL A 151 -21.37 -17.56 1.62
CA VAL A 151 -20.86 -16.19 1.68
C VAL A 151 -20.69 -15.74 3.12
N ASN A 152 -19.58 -15.12 3.44
CA ASN A 152 -19.35 -14.46 4.72
C ASN A 152 -18.98 -13.00 4.45
N GLU A 153 -19.94 -12.10 4.68
CA GLU A 153 -19.79 -10.67 4.45
C GLU A 153 -18.79 -10.03 5.44
N VAL A 154 -18.86 -10.45 6.71
CA VAL A 154 -18.02 -9.87 7.77
C VAL A 154 -16.53 -10.14 7.52
N ALA A 155 -16.19 -11.36 7.10
CA ALA A 155 -14.82 -11.77 6.82
C ALA A 155 -14.43 -11.63 5.33
N SER A 156 -15.34 -11.13 4.49
CA SER A 156 -15.13 -10.86 3.08
C SER A 156 -14.56 -12.04 2.31
N PHE A 157 -15.23 -13.20 2.43
CA PHE A 157 -14.84 -14.41 1.72
C PHE A 157 -16.05 -15.22 1.22
N ILE A 158 -15.81 -16.02 0.19
CA ILE A 158 -16.75 -17.01 -0.35
C ILE A 158 -16.13 -18.40 -0.26
N LEU A 159 -16.85 -19.34 0.32
CA LEU A 159 -16.53 -20.76 0.33
C LEU A 159 -17.36 -21.47 -0.71
N ILE A 160 -16.72 -22.31 -1.53
CA ILE A 160 -17.34 -23.07 -2.61
C ILE A 160 -17.04 -24.54 -2.36
N LYS A 161 -18.05 -25.38 -2.43
CA LYS A 161 -17.89 -26.84 -2.28
C LYS A 161 -17.28 -27.43 -3.55
N GLY A 162 -16.09 -28.01 -3.43
CA GLY A 162 -15.32 -28.59 -4.53
C GLY A 162 -13.92 -27.99 -4.65
N TYR A 163 -13.12 -28.54 -5.54
CA TYR A 163 -11.85 -27.96 -5.92
C TYR A 163 -11.98 -27.32 -7.31
N PHE A 164 -11.95 -26.02 -7.38
CA PHE A 164 -12.05 -25.19 -8.57
C PHE A 164 -11.05 -24.03 -8.50
N ASP A 165 -9.93 -24.25 -7.82
CA ASP A 165 -8.99 -23.15 -7.52
C ASP A 165 -8.20 -22.72 -8.75
N GLU A 166 -7.83 -23.63 -9.63
CA GLU A 166 -7.06 -23.32 -10.84
C GLU A 166 -7.95 -22.58 -11.85
N GLU A 167 -9.16 -23.07 -12.07
CA GLU A 167 -10.15 -22.47 -12.96
C GLU A 167 -10.56 -21.06 -12.49
N LEU A 168 -10.82 -20.93 -11.19
CA LEU A 168 -11.20 -19.64 -10.62
C LEU A 168 -10.04 -18.62 -10.62
N LYS A 169 -8.81 -19.07 -10.40
CA LYS A 169 -7.65 -18.18 -10.55
C LYS A 169 -7.53 -17.67 -11.98
N GLN A 170 -7.64 -18.55 -12.95
CA GLN A 170 -7.58 -18.16 -14.35
C GLN A 170 -8.71 -17.21 -14.71
N TRP A 171 -9.94 -17.52 -14.32
CA TRP A 171 -11.10 -16.67 -14.56
C TRP A 171 -10.97 -15.28 -13.93
N LEU A 172 -10.46 -15.17 -12.71
CA LEU A 172 -10.21 -13.88 -12.07
C LEU A 172 -9.09 -13.10 -12.75
N MET A 173 -8.03 -13.76 -13.20
CA MET A 173 -6.96 -13.13 -13.99
C MET A 173 -7.46 -12.63 -15.35
N ASP A 174 -8.36 -13.36 -16.00
CA ASP A 174 -8.95 -12.97 -17.28
C ASP A 174 -9.92 -11.78 -17.11
N LYS A 175 -10.54 -11.64 -15.93
CA LYS A 175 -11.31 -10.44 -15.54
C LYS A 175 -10.43 -9.21 -15.18
N GLY A 176 -9.11 -9.39 -15.04
CA GLY A 176 -8.15 -8.32 -14.77
C GLY A 176 -7.78 -8.12 -13.29
N PHE A 177 -8.12 -9.05 -12.39
CA PHE A 177 -7.73 -8.99 -10.98
C PHE A 177 -6.32 -9.52 -10.72
#